data_4bfbbd34884aab9f77baaf3b3ff4bfd8
#
_entry.id   4bfbbd34884aab9f77baaf3b3ff4bfd8
#
_cell.length_a   1.000
_cell.length_b   1.000
_cell.length_c   1.000
_cell.angle_alpha   90.00
_cell.angle_beta   90.00
_cell.angle_gamma   90.00
#
_symmetry.space_group_name_H-M   'P 1'
#
loop_
_entity.id
_entity.type
_entity.pdbx_description
1 polymer ?
#
loop_
_entity_poly.entity_id
_entity_poly.type
_entity_poly.pdbx_seq_one_letter_code
_entity_poly.pdbx_strand_id
1 'polypeptide(L)'
;ASDVYKRQVNILIGTHRILGKDVKFKDLGLLIIDEEQKFGVSVKEKLRQLKVNVDTLTMTATPIPRTLQFSLMGARDLSVIQTPPPNRYPIQTEVHTFNDEIITDAINFEMSRNGQVFFVNNRISNLVELKAMIERNIPDCRICIGHGQMEPAELEKIILDFVNYDYDVLLATTIIESGIDIPNANTIIINQAQNFGLSDLHQMRGRVGRSNKKAFCYLLAPPLSSLTPEAKRRLQAIENFSDLGSGIHIAMQDLDIRGAGNMLGAEQSGFIADLGYETYQKILSEAVHELKTDEFADLYAEELKGDGTISGEQFVDECQVESDLELLLPATYVTGSSERMLLYRELDSLTLDKDVDAFRARLEDRFGPIPVSYT
;
A
#
# COMPACT_ATOMS: atom_id res chain seq x y z
N ALA A 1 -9.60 33.04 1.13
CA ALA A 1 -10.71 32.88 2.09
C ALA A 1 -11.86 33.85 1.87
N SER A 2 -11.61 35.10 1.38
CA SER A 2 -12.67 36.09 1.16
C SER A 2 -13.62 35.79 -0.01
N ASP A 3 -13.19 34.98 -0.98
CA ASP A 3 -13.97 34.72 -2.19
C ASP A 3 -15.01 33.60 -2.06
N VAL A 4 -14.87 32.75 -1.04
CA VAL A 4 -15.86 31.71 -0.73
C VAL A 4 -17.22 32.34 -0.35
N TYR A 5 -17.22 33.55 0.21
CA TYR A 5 -18.45 34.31 0.51
C TYR A 5 -19.17 34.85 -0.73
N LYS A 6 -18.50 34.96 -1.88
CA LYS A 6 -19.04 35.56 -3.10
C LYS A 6 -19.64 34.54 -4.08
N ARG A 7 -19.84 33.27 -3.71
CA ARG A 7 -20.35 32.19 -4.58
C ARG A 7 -19.50 31.91 -5.84
N GLN A 8 -18.20 32.19 -5.82
CA GLN A 8 -17.36 32.09 -6.99
C GLN A 8 -16.48 30.83 -7.03
N VAL A 9 -16.45 30.05 -5.92
CA VAL A 9 -15.61 28.85 -5.81
C VAL A 9 -16.49 27.63 -5.59
N ASN A 10 -16.51 26.72 -6.58
CA ASN A 10 -17.25 25.46 -6.53
C ASN A 10 -16.40 24.31 -5.98
N ILE A 11 -15.07 24.42 -6.08
CA ILE A 11 -14.12 23.41 -5.61
C ILE A 11 -13.10 24.10 -4.71
N LEU A 12 -12.95 23.61 -3.48
CA LEU A 12 -11.95 24.07 -2.53
C LEU A 12 -10.96 22.94 -2.23
N ILE A 13 -9.68 23.15 -2.54
CA ILE A 13 -8.61 22.19 -2.27
C ILE A 13 -7.69 22.80 -1.20
N GLY A 14 -7.34 22.01 -0.18
CA GLY A 14 -6.43 22.47 0.87
C GLY A 14 -6.13 21.40 1.89
N THR A 15 -5.31 21.75 2.85
CA THR A 15 -4.97 20.91 4.00
C THR A 15 -6.08 20.91 5.05
N HIS A 16 -5.88 20.26 6.20
CA HIS A 16 -6.81 20.31 7.33
C HIS A 16 -7.16 21.75 7.78
N ARG A 17 -6.46 22.79 7.31
CA ARG A 17 -6.78 24.21 7.55
C ARG A 17 -8.16 24.60 7.02
N ILE A 18 -8.67 23.91 5.97
CA ILE A 18 -10.04 24.16 5.46
C ILE A 18 -11.14 23.77 6.46
N LEU A 19 -10.81 23.02 7.50
CA LEU A 19 -11.70 22.68 8.62
C LEU A 19 -11.72 23.75 9.73
N GLY A 20 -11.09 24.90 9.47
CA GLY A 20 -11.06 26.03 10.39
C GLY A 20 -12.43 26.68 10.57
N LYS A 21 -12.67 27.30 11.71
CA LYS A 21 -13.96 27.97 12.01
C LYS A 21 -14.27 29.13 11.07
N ASP A 22 -13.27 29.62 10.38
CA ASP A 22 -13.33 30.72 9.41
C ASP A 22 -13.81 30.28 8.03
N VAL A 23 -13.87 28.97 7.77
CA VAL A 23 -14.39 28.39 6.50
C VAL A 23 -15.80 27.86 6.74
N LYS A 24 -16.76 28.33 5.96
CA LYS A 24 -18.14 27.87 6.01
C LYS A 24 -18.60 27.46 4.61
N PHE A 25 -19.04 26.23 4.48
CA PHE A 25 -19.66 25.72 3.26
C PHE A 25 -21.15 26.06 3.28
N LYS A 26 -21.68 26.53 2.18
CA LYS A 26 -23.12 26.84 2.07
C LYS A 26 -23.92 25.56 1.84
N ASP A 27 -23.46 24.75 0.91
CA ASP A 27 -24.08 23.51 0.48
C ASP A 27 -22.96 22.60 -0.02
N LEU A 28 -22.49 21.71 0.87
CA LEU A 28 -21.40 20.79 0.57
C LEU A 28 -22.00 19.47 0.09
N GLY A 29 -21.83 19.14 -1.20
CA GLY A 29 -22.33 17.90 -1.79
C GLY A 29 -21.32 16.78 -1.77
N LEU A 30 -20.02 17.07 -1.93
CA LEU A 30 -18.96 16.05 -2.00
C LEU A 30 -17.76 16.44 -1.15
N LEU A 31 -17.29 15.51 -0.34
CA LEU A 31 -16.08 15.63 0.46
C LEU A 31 -15.09 14.54 0.04
N ILE A 32 -13.92 14.95 -0.46
CA ILE A 32 -12.84 14.04 -0.81
C ILE A 32 -11.73 14.17 0.23
N ILE A 33 -11.31 13.04 0.82
CA ILE A 33 -10.29 12.98 1.87
C ILE A 33 -9.17 12.07 1.41
N ASP A 34 -7.96 12.61 1.35
CA ASP A 34 -6.76 11.83 1.08
C ASP A 34 -6.02 11.49 2.37
N GLU A 35 -5.60 10.23 2.52
CA GLU A 35 -4.82 9.71 3.66
C GLU A 35 -5.44 10.05 5.04
N GLU A 36 -6.75 9.78 5.22
CA GLU A 36 -7.50 10.07 6.46
C GLU A 36 -6.81 9.54 7.73
N GLN A 37 -6.05 8.45 7.62
CA GLN A 37 -5.35 7.83 8.74
C GLN A 37 -4.28 8.76 9.36
N LYS A 38 -3.73 9.70 8.59
CA LYS A 38 -2.72 10.66 9.07
C LYS A 38 -3.31 11.80 9.91
N PHE A 39 -4.63 11.95 9.94
CA PHE A 39 -5.27 12.99 10.71
C PHE A 39 -5.40 12.63 12.20
N GLY A 40 -5.12 13.61 13.06
CA GLY A 40 -5.34 13.48 14.50
C GLY A 40 -6.83 13.40 14.87
N VAL A 41 -7.12 12.97 16.10
CA VAL A 41 -8.48 12.71 16.59
C VAL A 41 -9.40 13.94 16.43
N SER A 42 -8.90 15.13 16.74
CA SER A 42 -9.70 16.38 16.67
C SER A 42 -10.10 16.74 15.22
N VAL A 43 -9.24 16.41 14.25
CA VAL A 43 -9.52 16.61 12.82
C VAL A 43 -10.53 15.59 12.34
N LYS A 44 -10.37 14.33 12.72
CA LYS A 44 -11.32 13.26 12.40
C LYS A 44 -12.71 13.54 12.93
N GLU A 45 -12.83 14.08 14.13
CA GLU A 45 -14.14 14.44 14.68
C GLU A 45 -14.81 15.58 13.92
N LYS A 46 -14.06 16.61 13.49
CA LYS A 46 -14.60 17.66 12.61
C LYS A 46 -15.02 17.11 11.25
N LEU A 47 -14.23 16.22 10.66
CA LEU A 47 -14.57 15.54 9.41
C LEU A 47 -15.85 14.72 9.56
N ARG A 48 -16.02 14.01 10.69
CA ARG A 48 -17.23 13.25 10.99
C ARG A 48 -18.47 14.14 11.03
N GLN A 49 -18.37 15.33 11.61
CA GLN A 49 -19.47 16.29 11.62
C GLN A 49 -19.80 16.80 10.21
N LEU A 50 -18.82 17.00 9.34
CA LEU A 50 -19.03 17.39 7.95
C LEU A 50 -19.62 16.28 7.06
N LYS A 51 -19.35 15.02 7.41
CA LYS A 51 -19.82 13.84 6.64
C LYS A 51 -21.33 13.60 6.76
N VAL A 52 -22.01 14.26 7.68
CA VAL A 52 -23.47 14.10 7.84
C VAL A 52 -24.17 14.69 6.61
N ASN A 53 -24.87 13.85 5.87
CA ASN A 53 -25.57 14.20 4.61
C ASN A 53 -24.67 14.73 3.48
N VAL A 54 -23.40 14.30 3.41
CA VAL A 54 -22.43 14.65 2.37
C VAL A 54 -21.81 13.38 1.83
N ASP A 55 -21.84 13.21 0.51
CA ASP A 55 -21.14 12.12 -0.14
C ASP A 55 -19.65 12.22 0.15
N THR A 56 -19.05 11.11 0.63
CA THR A 56 -17.66 11.14 1.07
C THR A 56 -16.83 10.07 0.37
N LEU A 57 -15.79 10.50 -0.33
CA LEU A 57 -14.77 9.65 -0.91
C LEU A 57 -13.50 9.73 -0.06
N THR A 58 -13.05 8.61 0.48
CA THR A 58 -11.76 8.52 1.17
C THR A 58 -10.79 7.75 0.30
N MET A 59 -9.61 8.32 0.07
CA MET A 59 -8.55 7.71 -0.73
C MET A 59 -7.34 7.40 0.15
N THR A 60 -6.64 6.31 -0.14
CA THR A 60 -5.37 5.97 0.52
C THR A 60 -4.57 4.99 -0.33
N ALA A 61 -3.25 5.08 -0.25
CA ALA A 61 -2.35 4.09 -0.85
C ALA A 61 -2.23 2.82 0.01
N THR A 62 -2.41 2.96 1.33
CA THR A 62 -2.29 1.89 2.31
C THR A 62 -3.40 2.03 3.35
N PRO A 63 -4.56 1.38 3.16
CA PRO A 63 -5.61 1.43 4.17
C PRO A 63 -5.08 0.89 5.50
N ILE A 64 -5.42 1.56 6.59
CA ILE A 64 -5.13 1.01 7.92
C ILE A 64 -5.87 -0.31 8.10
N PRO A 65 -5.28 -1.28 8.83
CA PRO A 65 -5.86 -2.60 9.03
C PRO A 65 -7.33 -2.57 9.44
N ARG A 66 -7.69 -1.71 10.37
CA ARG A 66 -9.08 -1.56 10.83
C ARG A 66 -10.02 -1.07 9.73
N THR A 67 -9.63 -0.08 8.93
CA THR A 67 -10.47 0.42 7.83
C THR A 67 -10.63 -0.62 6.73
N LEU A 68 -9.53 -1.33 6.39
CA LEU A 68 -9.56 -2.44 5.45
C LEU A 68 -10.51 -3.53 5.93
N GLN A 69 -10.44 -3.91 7.18
CA GLN A 69 -11.31 -4.91 7.78
C GLN A 69 -12.80 -4.53 7.67
N PHE A 70 -13.17 -3.28 8.01
CA PHE A 70 -14.55 -2.79 7.84
C PHE A 70 -15.03 -2.85 6.40
N SER A 71 -14.15 -2.58 5.43
CA SER A 71 -14.49 -2.65 4.01
C SER A 71 -14.64 -4.09 3.54
N LEU A 72 -13.79 -5.00 3.99
CA LEU A 72 -13.87 -6.43 3.67
C LEU A 72 -15.13 -7.09 4.28
N MET A 73 -15.65 -6.54 5.38
CA MET A 73 -16.92 -6.96 5.99
C MET A 73 -18.16 -6.37 5.30
N GLY A 74 -18.00 -5.60 4.24
CA GLY A 74 -19.13 -4.92 3.58
C GLY A 74 -19.73 -3.74 4.36
N ALA A 75 -19.09 -3.32 5.46
CA ALA A 75 -19.53 -2.15 6.23
C ALA A 75 -19.16 -0.81 5.56
N ARG A 76 -18.31 -0.85 4.54
CA ARG A 76 -17.94 0.27 3.67
C ARG A 76 -17.62 -0.25 2.28
N ASP A 77 -18.08 0.45 1.27
CA ASP A 77 -17.69 0.17 -0.10
C ASP A 77 -16.18 0.37 -0.29
N LEU A 78 -15.55 -0.55 -1.02
CA LEU A 78 -14.15 -0.52 -1.35
C LEU A 78 -13.96 -0.66 -2.85
N SER A 79 -13.26 0.29 -3.45
CA SER A 79 -12.80 0.18 -4.83
C SER A 79 -11.28 0.19 -4.87
N VAL A 80 -10.68 -0.77 -5.57
CA VAL A 80 -9.23 -0.90 -5.70
C VAL A 80 -8.81 -0.51 -7.12
N ILE A 81 -7.94 0.50 -7.24
CA ILE A 81 -7.35 0.89 -8.53
C ILE A 81 -6.16 -0.03 -8.79
N GLN A 82 -6.32 -0.99 -9.71
CA GLN A 82 -5.29 -1.98 -10.02
C GLN A 82 -4.40 -1.58 -11.20
N THR A 83 -4.90 -0.76 -12.13
CA THR A 83 -4.13 -0.34 -13.31
C THR A 83 -3.07 0.69 -12.93
N PRO A 84 -1.77 0.36 -13.05
CA PRO A 84 -0.71 1.30 -12.76
C PRO A 84 -0.64 2.40 -13.83
N PRO A 85 -0.10 3.59 -13.50
CA PRO A 85 0.19 4.62 -14.50
C PRO A 85 1.17 4.10 -15.56
N PRO A 86 1.03 4.52 -16.83
CA PRO A 86 1.96 4.13 -17.88
C PRO A 86 3.38 4.65 -17.58
N ASN A 87 4.38 3.96 -18.09
CA ASN A 87 5.81 4.33 -17.99
C ASN A 87 6.36 4.36 -16.55
N ARG A 88 5.83 3.53 -15.66
CA ARG A 88 6.41 3.31 -14.32
C ARG A 88 6.94 1.89 -14.20
N TYR A 89 8.08 1.77 -13.53
CA TYR A 89 8.70 0.49 -13.22
C TYR A 89 8.49 0.15 -11.74
N PRO A 90 8.38 -1.14 -11.39
CA PRO A 90 8.48 -1.59 -10.01
C PRO A 90 9.75 -1.07 -9.36
N ILE A 91 9.66 -0.72 -8.07
CA ILE A 91 10.81 -0.23 -7.32
C ILE A 91 11.58 -1.45 -6.79
N GLN A 92 12.80 -1.63 -7.26
CA GLN A 92 13.65 -2.71 -6.76
C GLN A 92 13.94 -2.48 -5.28
N THR A 93 13.43 -3.39 -4.45
CA THR A 93 13.49 -3.26 -2.99
C THR A 93 14.38 -4.36 -2.43
N GLU A 94 15.36 -3.97 -1.61
CA GLU A 94 16.35 -4.89 -1.05
C GLU A 94 16.55 -4.61 0.44
N VAL A 95 16.69 -5.68 1.23
CA VAL A 95 16.99 -5.60 2.67
C VAL A 95 18.46 -5.93 2.90
N HIS A 96 19.20 -5.00 3.49
CA HIS A 96 20.63 -5.15 3.77
C HIS A 96 20.93 -4.84 5.23
N THR A 97 22.06 -5.35 5.71
CA THR A 97 22.69 -4.83 6.93
C THR A 97 23.35 -3.49 6.61
N PHE A 98 23.43 -2.62 7.63
CA PHE A 98 24.10 -1.32 7.46
C PHE A 98 25.55 -1.55 7.00
N ASN A 99 25.89 -0.99 5.84
CA ASN A 99 27.21 -1.10 5.24
C ASN A 99 27.51 0.19 4.46
N ASP A 100 28.65 0.81 4.74
CA ASP A 100 29.09 2.06 4.09
C ASP A 100 29.29 1.86 2.59
N GLU A 101 29.73 0.67 2.13
CA GLU A 101 29.94 0.37 0.71
C GLU A 101 28.62 0.39 -0.06
N ILE A 102 27.58 -0.26 0.43
CA ILE A 102 26.25 -0.29 -0.22
C ILE A 102 25.68 1.13 -0.33
N ILE A 103 25.82 1.93 0.74
CA ILE A 103 25.37 3.32 0.74
C ILE A 103 26.12 4.15 -0.30
N THR A 104 27.46 4.00 -0.32
CA THR A 104 28.34 4.70 -1.25
C THR A 104 28.04 4.31 -2.69
N ASP A 105 27.89 3.05 -2.99
CA ASP A 105 27.58 2.55 -4.33
C ASP A 105 26.21 3.02 -4.81
N ALA A 106 25.19 2.97 -3.96
CA ALA A 106 23.86 3.45 -4.29
C ALA A 106 23.82 4.95 -4.61
N ILE A 107 24.55 5.77 -3.83
CA ILE A 107 24.64 7.21 -4.05
C ILE A 107 25.45 7.49 -5.34
N ASN A 108 26.61 6.88 -5.52
CA ASN A 108 27.44 7.07 -6.72
C ASN A 108 26.71 6.63 -8.00
N PHE A 109 25.99 5.52 -7.94
CA PHE A 109 25.16 5.07 -9.05
C PHE A 109 24.10 6.11 -9.42
N GLU A 110 23.42 6.69 -8.43
CA GLU A 110 22.40 7.69 -8.68
C GLU A 110 22.98 9.00 -9.21
N MET A 111 24.11 9.47 -8.64
CA MET A 111 24.85 10.65 -9.13
C MET A 111 25.32 10.46 -10.57
N SER A 112 25.81 9.27 -10.94
CA SER A 112 26.30 8.96 -12.29
C SER A 112 25.26 9.13 -13.39
N ARG A 113 23.97 8.98 -13.04
CA ARG A 113 22.84 9.16 -13.98
C ARG A 113 22.08 10.47 -13.76
N ASN A 114 22.67 11.43 -13.06
CA ASN A 114 22.07 12.71 -12.69
C ASN A 114 20.74 12.54 -11.95
N GLY A 115 20.68 11.60 -11.02
CA GLY A 115 19.55 11.40 -10.13
C GLY A 115 19.83 11.90 -8.73
N GLN A 116 18.85 11.82 -7.85
CA GLN A 116 18.92 12.24 -6.46
C GLN A 116 18.51 11.12 -5.51
N VAL A 117 19.00 11.19 -4.29
CA VAL A 117 18.78 10.16 -3.27
C VAL A 117 18.05 10.75 -2.06
N PHE A 118 17.01 10.07 -1.62
CA PHE A 118 16.44 10.23 -0.27
C PHE A 118 17.17 9.29 0.69
N PHE A 119 17.72 9.84 1.76
CA PHE A 119 18.23 9.04 2.86
C PHE A 119 17.41 9.31 4.12
N VAL A 120 16.62 8.34 4.54
CA VAL A 120 15.74 8.45 5.70
C VAL A 120 16.39 7.83 6.95
N ASN A 121 16.40 8.59 8.03
CA ASN A 121 16.84 8.12 9.34
C ASN A 121 15.82 8.49 10.41
N ASN A 122 15.49 7.53 11.30
CA ASN A 122 14.42 7.73 12.30
C ASN A 122 14.79 8.74 13.40
N ARG A 123 16.08 9.07 13.60
CA ARG A 123 16.57 9.93 14.67
C ARG A 123 17.35 11.12 14.14
N ILE A 124 17.00 12.32 14.61
CA ILE A 124 17.71 13.55 14.24
C ILE A 124 19.17 13.53 14.68
N SER A 125 19.45 12.98 15.89
CA SER A 125 20.80 12.95 16.48
C SER A 125 21.86 12.32 15.58
N ASN A 126 21.50 11.36 14.73
CA ASN A 126 22.46 10.62 13.91
C ASN A 126 22.65 11.22 12.52
N LEU A 127 21.85 12.24 12.12
CA LEU A 127 21.91 12.83 10.76
C LEU A 127 23.27 13.48 10.49
N VAL A 128 23.88 14.14 11.47
CA VAL A 128 25.17 14.80 11.33
C VAL A 128 26.29 13.77 11.12
N GLU A 129 26.27 12.65 11.86
CA GLU A 129 27.23 11.58 11.74
C GLU A 129 27.11 10.87 10.37
N LEU A 130 25.88 10.61 9.94
CA LEU A 130 25.62 10.03 8.61
C LEU A 130 26.09 10.96 7.49
N LYS A 131 25.83 12.27 7.61
CA LYS A 131 26.34 13.26 6.67
C LYS A 131 27.87 13.20 6.59
N ALA A 132 28.57 13.26 7.73
CA ALA A 132 30.02 13.20 7.78
C ALA A 132 30.59 11.89 7.20
N MET A 133 29.90 10.76 7.41
CA MET A 133 30.27 9.47 6.82
C MET A 133 30.15 9.51 5.30
N ILE A 134 29.06 10.03 4.75
CA ILE A 134 28.86 10.12 3.29
C ILE A 134 29.88 11.09 2.68
N GLU A 135 30.07 12.27 3.26
CA GLU A 135 31.06 13.27 2.77
C GLU A 135 32.49 12.73 2.78
N ARG A 136 32.85 11.90 3.74
CA ARG A 136 34.15 11.23 3.78
C ARG A 136 34.33 10.22 2.64
N ASN A 137 33.28 9.46 2.33
CA ASN A 137 33.34 8.41 1.31
C ASN A 137 33.11 8.96 -0.10
N ILE A 138 32.36 10.06 -0.23
CA ILE A 138 31.99 10.71 -1.51
C ILE A 138 32.19 12.22 -1.33
N PRO A 139 33.42 12.75 -1.46
CA PRO A 139 33.72 14.17 -1.22
C PRO A 139 32.96 15.17 -2.08
N ASP A 140 32.58 14.75 -3.29
CA ASP A 140 31.88 15.62 -4.27
C ASP A 140 30.33 15.58 -4.07
N CYS A 141 29.81 14.80 -3.12
CA CYS A 141 28.38 14.67 -2.87
C CYS A 141 27.86 15.90 -2.10
N ARG A 142 26.86 16.56 -2.64
CA ARG A 142 26.18 17.70 -2.01
C ARG A 142 25.01 17.18 -1.18
N ILE A 143 25.07 17.40 0.14
CA ILE A 143 24.10 16.83 1.08
C ILE A 143 23.38 17.93 1.85
N CYS A 144 22.06 17.92 1.83
CA CYS A 144 21.23 18.71 2.74
C CYS A 144 20.58 17.84 3.81
N ILE A 145 20.25 18.47 4.95
CA ILE A 145 19.55 17.82 6.05
C ILE A 145 18.19 18.52 6.22
N GLY A 146 17.11 17.70 6.36
CA GLY A 146 15.77 18.19 6.64
C GLY A 146 15.09 17.37 7.74
N HIS A 147 14.51 18.03 8.75
CA HIS A 147 13.77 17.36 9.82
C HIS A 147 12.64 18.22 10.37
N GLY A 148 11.65 17.59 11.00
CA GLY A 148 10.43 18.23 11.47
C GLY A 148 10.58 19.21 12.65
N GLN A 149 11.79 19.36 13.24
CA GLN A 149 12.09 20.36 14.27
C GLN A 149 12.66 21.68 13.70
N MET A 150 12.91 21.72 12.37
CA MET A 150 13.36 22.94 11.70
C MET A 150 12.19 23.93 11.58
N GLU A 151 12.54 25.22 11.49
CA GLU A 151 11.54 26.24 11.15
C GLU A 151 10.93 25.95 9.78
N PRO A 152 9.59 26.06 9.62
CA PRO A 152 8.92 25.69 8.37
C PRO A 152 9.49 26.36 7.13
N ALA A 153 9.87 27.63 7.23
CA ALA A 153 10.46 28.39 6.10
C ALA A 153 11.85 27.87 5.69
N GLU A 154 12.65 27.44 6.66
CA GLU A 154 13.96 26.85 6.42
C GLU A 154 13.82 25.48 5.74
N LEU A 155 12.92 24.65 6.26
CA LEU A 155 12.65 23.33 5.68
C LEU A 155 12.12 23.45 4.26
N GLU A 156 11.20 24.39 3.99
CA GLU A 156 10.67 24.66 2.66
C GLU A 156 11.78 25.05 1.68
N LYS A 157 12.69 25.93 2.13
CA LYS A 157 13.86 26.32 1.32
C LYS A 157 14.75 25.13 0.98
N ILE A 158 15.09 24.28 1.96
CA ILE A 158 15.91 23.09 1.74
C ILE A 158 15.26 22.14 0.71
N ILE A 159 13.95 21.94 0.83
CA ILE A 159 13.20 21.10 -0.12
C ILE A 159 13.22 21.72 -1.53
N LEU A 160 13.02 23.03 -1.65
CA LEU A 160 13.09 23.72 -2.94
C LEU A 160 14.49 23.66 -3.56
N ASP A 161 15.54 23.89 -2.77
CA ASP A 161 16.93 23.79 -3.22
C ASP A 161 17.24 22.34 -3.68
N PHE A 162 16.72 21.32 -2.98
CA PHE A 162 16.84 19.92 -3.40
C PHE A 162 16.08 19.65 -4.71
N VAL A 163 14.87 20.14 -4.86
CA VAL A 163 14.10 20.02 -6.13
C VAL A 163 14.83 20.67 -7.28
N ASN A 164 15.54 21.78 -7.05
CA ASN A 164 16.31 22.53 -8.04
C ASN A 164 17.69 21.93 -8.34
N TYR A 165 18.02 20.75 -7.82
CA TYR A 165 19.29 20.04 -8.02
C TYR A 165 20.52 20.69 -7.35
N ASP A 166 20.33 21.52 -6.34
CA ASP A 166 21.45 22.07 -5.57
C ASP A 166 22.10 21.01 -4.67
N TYR A 167 21.39 19.91 -4.42
CA TYR A 167 21.84 18.79 -3.60
C TYR A 167 21.58 17.44 -4.27
N ASP A 168 22.49 16.49 -4.05
CA ASP A 168 22.42 15.13 -4.57
C ASP A 168 21.71 14.18 -3.60
N VAL A 169 21.86 14.44 -2.28
CA VAL A 169 21.26 13.65 -1.20
C VAL A 169 20.47 14.54 -0.26
N LEU A 170 19.21 14.21 -0.03
CA LEU A 170 18.41 14.74 1.08
C LEU A 170 18.41 13.73 2.23
N LEU A 171 19.14 14.06 3.28
CA LEU A 171 19.20 13.31 4.53
C LEU A 171 18.09 13.81 5.45
N ALA A 172 17.06 13.00 5.71
CA ALA A 172 15.87 13.46 6.38
C ALA A 172 15.30 12.46 7.39
N THR A 173 14.44 12.95 8.26
CA THR A 173 13.54 12.11 9.06
C THR A 173 12.29 11.75 8.26
N THR A 174 11.22 11.32 8.92
CA THR A 174 9.93 10.93 8.30
C THR A 174 9.19 12.04 7.55
N ILE A 175 9.75 13.25 7.44
CA ILE A 175 9.13 14.35 6.69
C ILE A 175 8.86 14.01 5.22
N ILE A 176 9.63 13.06 4.66
CA ILE A 176 9.49 12.60 3.27
C ILE A 176 8.14 11.90 3.03
N GLU A 177 7.50 11.35 4.06
CA GLU A 177 6.17 10.75 3.95
C GLU A 177 5.09 11.75 3.49
N SER A 178 5.30 13.04 3.69
CA SER A 178 4.29 14.09 3.58
C SER A 178 4.22 14.73 2.18
N GLY A 179 3.76 13.97 1.17
CA GLY A 179 3.29 14.55 -0.10
C GLY A 179 4.35 15.17 -1.03
N ILE A 180 5.65 15.04 -0.71
CA ILE A 180 6.73 15.56 -1.56
C ILE A 180 6.80 14.75 -2.85
N ASP A 181 6.77 15.44 -3.98
CA ASP A 181 6.92 14.84 -5.32
C ASP A 181 8.19 15.37 -6.00
N ILE A 182 9.23 14.53 -6.05
CA ILE A 182 10.50 14.84 -6.68
C ILE A 182 10.82 13.77 -7.73
N PRO A 183 10.47 14.00 -9.00
CA PRO A 183 10.59 12.99 -10.05
C PRO A 183 12.02 12.50 -10.30
N ASN A 184 13.03 13.30 -9.91
CA ASN A 184 14.43 12.94 -10.10
C ASN A 184 15.04 12.13 -8.93
N ALA A 185 14.34 12.02 -7.80
CA ALA A 185 14.73 11.13 -6.72
C ALA A 185 14.31 9.68 -7.07
N ASN A 186 15.27 8.86 -7.49
CA ASN A 186 15.01 7.49 -7.93
C ASN A 186 15.57 6.45 -6.97
N THR A 187 16.31 6.86 -5.96
CA THR A 187 16.82 5.98 -4.91
C THR A 187 16.40 6.48 -3.54
N ILE A 188 15.90 5.56 -2.70
CA ILE A 188 15.64 5.81 -1.29
C ILE A 188 16.40 4.79 -0.43
N ILE A 189 17.09 5.29 0.57
CA ILE A 189 17.78 4.49 1.58
C ILE A 189 17.09 4.74 2.90
N ILE A 190 16.57 3.70 3.55
CA ILE A 190 15.86 3.81 4.83
C ILE A 190 16.68 3.11 5.91
N ASN A 191 17.32 3.90 6.76
CA ASN A 191 18.12 3.38 7.86
C ASN A 191 17.27 2.96 9.05
N GLN A 192 17.66 1.88 9.72
CA GLN A 192 16.92 1.28 10.82
C GLN A 192 15.47 0.95 10.42
N ALA A 193 15.31 0.34 9.25
CA ALA A 193 14.02 0.05 8.62
C ALA A 193 13.08 -0.80 9.50
N GLN A 194 13.63 -1.63 10.41
CA GLN A 194 12.87 -2.43 11.37
C GLN A 194 12.02 -1.60 12.35
N ASN A 195 12.36 -0.32 12.53
CA ASN A 195 11.66 0.59 13.44
C ASN A 195 10.43 1.27 12.82
N PHE A 196 10.20 1.05 11.52
CA PHE A 196 9.05 1.61 10.80
C PHE A 196 7.93 0.60 10.65
N GLY A 197 6.70 1.09 10.57
CA GLY A 197 5.55 0.30 10.20
C GLY A 197 5.58 -0.11 8.72
N LEU A 198 4.91 -1.20 8.37
CA LEU A 198 4.86 -1.69 6.99
C LEU A 198 4.24 -0.66 6.05
N SER A 199 3.18 0.00 6.50
CA SER A 199 2.52 1.09 5.79
C SER A 199 3.44 2.30 5.57
N ASP A 200 4.25 2.67 6.59
CA ASP A 200 5.20 3.78 6.49
C ASP A 200 6.32 3.46 5.49
N LEU A 201 6.86 2.24 5.54
CA LEU A 201 7.86 1.77 4.58
C LEU A 201 7.32 1.81 3.15
N HIS A 202 6.08 1.37 2.93
CA HIS A 202 5.44 1.41 1.61
C HIS A 202 5.25 2.84 1.11
N GLN A 203 4.80 3.75 1.96
CA GLN A 203 4.63 5.16 1.60
C GLN A 203 5.97 5.83 1.28
N MET A 204 7.00 5.59 2.09
CA MET A 204 8.35 6.11 1.82
C MET A 204 8.92 5.54 0.53
N ARG A 205 8.81 4.22 0.31
CA ARG A 205 9.19 3.60 -0.96
C ARG A 205 8.50 4.24 -2.16
N GLY A 206 7.22 4.54 -2.04
CA GLY A 206 6.43 5.21 -3.09
C GLY A 206 6.82 6.65 -3.38
N ARG A 207 7.81 7.23 -2.68
CA ARG A 207 8.37 8.56 -2.99
C ARG A 207 9.38 8.54 -4.13
N VAL A 208 9.93 7.39 -4.47
CA VAL A 208 10.80 7.19 -5.64
C VAL A 208 10.07 6.45 -6.75
N GLY A 209 10.68 6.34 -7.94
CA GLY A 209 10.07 5.65 -9.08
C GLY A 209 8.92 6.42 -9.73
N ARG A 210 8.94 7.75 -9.63
CA ARG A 210 7.92 8.63 -10.23
C ARG A 210 8.30 9.14 -11.62
N SER A 211 9.36 8.60 -12.19
CA SER A 211 9.84 8.88 -13.54
C SER A 211 9.95 7.58 -14.36
N ASN A 212 10.39 7.68 -15.59
CA ASN A 212 10.67 6.56 -16.48
C ASN A 212 12.03 5.88 -16.21
N LYS A 213 12.70 6.20 -15.09
CA LYS A 213 13.97 5.59 -14.67
C LYS A 213 13.70 4.47 -13.67
N LYS A 214 14.56 3.43 -13.68
CA LYS A 214 14.54 2.41 -12.63
C LYS A 214 14.82 3.05 -11.27
N ALA A 215 14.04 2.65 -10.26
CA ALA A 215 14.14 3.15 -8.91
C ALA A 215 14.51 2.03 -7.92
N PHE A 216 15.18 2.41 -6.84
CA PHE A 216 15.71 1.50 -5.84
C PHE A 216 15.28 1.93 -4.44
N CYS A 217 15.03 0.94 -3.60
CA CYS A 217 14.71 1.12 -2.18
C CYS A 217 15.61 0.17 -1.36
N TYR A 218 16.58 0.74 -0.65
CA TYR A 218 17.47 0.01 0.23
C TYR A 218 16.98 0.14 1.68
N LEU A 219 16.61 -0.99 2.27
CA LEU A 219 16.15 -1.08 3.65
C LEU A 219 17.32 -1.56 4.52
N LEU A 220 17.91 -0.66 5.28
CA LEU A 220 19.03 -1.00 6.15
C LEU A 220 18.52 -1.40 7.53
N ALA A 221 18.83 -2.61 7.97
CA ALA A 221 18.41 -3.18 9.24
C ALA A 221 19.54 -4.00 9.88
N PRO A 222 19.48 -4.31 11.18
CA PRO A 222 20.35 -5.33 11.77
C PRO A 222 20.14 -6.68 11.08
N PRO A 223 21.08 -7.64 11.27
CA PRO A 223 20.93 -8.99 10.71
C PRO A 223 19.56 -9.59 11.04
N LEU A 224 18.91 -10.21 10.07
CA LEU A 224 17.55 -10.77 10.22
C LEU A 224 17.39 -11.73 11.40
N SER A 225 18.49 -12.39 11.82
CA SER A 225 18.53 -13.28 12.99
C SER A 225 18.36 -12.54 14.33
N SER A 226 18.64 -11.24 14.38
CA SER A 226 18.55 -10.41 15.59
C SER A 226 17.25 -9.62 15.68
N LEU A 227 16.40 -9.69 14.66
CA LEU A 227 15.12 -8.97 14.60
C LEU A 227 14.00 -9.76 15.28
N THR A 228 13.01 -9.04 15.78
CA THR A 228 11.76 -9.66 16.23
C THR A 228 11.02 -10.34 15.06
N PRO A 229 10.20 -11.37 15.31
CA PRO A 229 9.46 -12.06 14.26
C PRO A 229 8.59 -11.09 13.42
N GLU A 230 7.95 -10.11 14.06
CA GLU A 230 7.11 -9.12 13.38
C GLU A 230 7.95 -8.19 12.50
N ALA A 231 9.10 -7.71 12.98
CA ALA A 231 9.98 -6.84 12.21
C ALA A 231 10.52 -7.58 10.97
N LYS A 232 10.90 -8.86 11.14
CA LYS A 232 11.33 -9.71 10.04
C LYS A 232 10.23 -9.90 9.00
N ARG A 233 9.00 -10.23 9.43
CA ARG A 233 7.84 -10.39 8.52
C ARG A 233 7.55 -9.09 7.75
N ARG A 234 7.60 -7.91 8.41
CA ARG A 234 7.39 -6.62 7.74
C ARG A 234 8.44 -6.36 6.66
N LEU A 235 9.72 -6.57 6.95
CA LEU A 235 10.79 -6.35 5.97
C LEU A 235 10.70 -7.32 4.80
N GLN A 236 10.38 -8.58 5.04
CA GLN A 236 10.14 -9.57 3.99
C GLN A 236 8.90 -9.21 3.15
N ALA A 237 7.82 -8.74 3.78
CA ALA A 237 6.62 -8.33 3.06
C ALA A 237 6.89 -7.16 2.10
N ILE A 238 7.59 -6.10 2.55
CA ILE A 238 7.88 -4.94 1.69
C ILE A 238 8.84 -5.29 0.55
N GLU A 239 9.75 -6.25 0.74
CA GLU A 239 10.64 -6.76 -0.30
C GLU A 239 9.88 -7.60 -1.33
N ASN A 240 9.02 -8.52 -0.89
CA ASN A 240 8.27 -9.42 -1.77
C ASN A 240 7.18 -8.71 -2.58
N PHE A 241 6.51 -7.72 -1.98
CA PHE A 241 5.45 -6.95 -2.64
C PHE A 241 6.02 -5.66 -3.26
N SER A 242 6.90 -5.79 -4.26
CA SER A 242 7.52 -4.67 -4.97
C SER A 242 6.73 -4.20 -6.19
N ASP A 243 5.76 -4.97 -6.66
CA ASP A 243 4.97 -4.66 -7.85
C ASP A 243 4.10 -3.40 -7.67
N LEU A 244 3.82 -2.73 -8.78
CA LEU A 244 2.91 -1.60 -8.81
C LEU A 244 1.49 -2.06 -8.46
N GLY A 245 0.81 -1.30 -7.59
CA GLY A 245 -0.53 -1.66 -7.12
C GLY A 245 -0.56 -2.59 -5.90
N SER A 246 0.60 -2.99 -5.36
CA SER A 246 0.70 -3.89 -4.20
C SER A 246 0.19 -3.31 -2.86
N GLY A 247 -0.31 -2.07 -2.83
CA GLY A 247 -0.74 -1.40 -1.59
C GLY A 247 -1.79 -2.17 -0.79
N ILE A 248 -2.75 -2.82 -1.47
CA ILE A 248 -3.77 -3.64 -0.80
C ILE A 248 -3.16 -4.91 -0.18
N HIS A 249 -2.24 -5.57 -0.88
CA HIS A 249 -1.55 -6.76 -0.37
C HIS A 249 -0.68 -6.43 0.85
N ILE A 250 -0.01 -5.27 0.83
CA ILE A 250 0.76 -4.76 1.96
C ILE A 250 -0.16 -4.45 3.15
N ALA A 251 -1.33 -3.86 2.92
CA ALA A 251 -2.29 -3.60 3.98
C ALA A 251 -2.86 -4.90 4.59
N MET A 252 -3.09 -5.93 3.77
CA MET A 252 -3.48 -7.27 4.23
C MET A 252 -2.37 -7.92 5.07
N GLN A 253 -1.12 -7.82 4.63
CA GLN A 253 0.02 -8.32 5.41
C GLN A 253 0.23 -7.54 6.72
N ASP A 254 0.00 -6.23 6.74
CA ASP A 254 0.05 -5.45 7.99
C ASP A 254 -1.06 -5.87 8.96
N LEU A 255 -2.26 -6.19 8.43
CA LEU A 255 -3.37 -6.74 9.18
C LEU A 255 -3.02 -8.12 9.78
N ASP A 256 -2.42 -9.00 9.00
CA ASP A 256 -1.98 -10.34 9.45
C ASP A 256 -0.87 -10.26 10.52
N ILE A 257 0.12 -9.40 10.33
CA ILE A 257 1.25 -9.24 11.25
C ILE A 257 0.83 -8.63 12.59
N ARG A 258 -0.02 -7.60 12.57
CA ARG A 258 -0.48 -6.89 13.77
C ARG A 258 -1.68 -7.53 14.44
N GLY A 259 -2.42 -8.35 13.69
CA GLY A 259 -3.77 -8.72 14.02
C GLY A 259 -4.77 -7.58 13.74
N ALA A 260 -6.06 -7.89 13.67
CA ALA A 260 -7.11 -6.89 13.40
C ALA A 260 -7.26 -5.84 14.52
N GLY A 261 -6.50 -5.98 15.59
CA GLY A 261 -6.71 -5.18 16.80
C GLY A 261 -8.10 -5.38 17.37
N ASN A 262 -8.29 -4.84 18.54
CA ASN A 262 -9.57 -4.94 19.24
C ASN A 262 -10.65 -4.08 18.55
N MET A 263 -11.58 -4.71 17.83
CA MET A 263 -12.76 -4.01 17.30
C MET A 263 -13.77 -3.64 18.39
N LEU A 264 -13.78 -4.39 19.49
CA LEU A 264 -14.81 -4.31 20.55
C LEU A 264 -14.23 -4.17 21.98
N GLY A 265 -12.91 -4.09 22.16
CA GLY A 265 -12.28 -3.98 23.49
C GLY A 265 -10.98 -4.79 23.64
N ALA A 266 -10.28 -4.71 24.77
CA ALA A 266 -8.91 -5.18 25.00
C ALA A 266 -8.68 -6.72 24.95
N GLU A 267 -9.69 -7.54 24.74
CA GLU A 267 -9.58 -9.00 24.99
C GLU A 267 -9.44 -9.88 23.75
N GLN A 268 -9.48 -9.32 22.50
CA GLN A 268 -9.56 -10.16 21.28
C GLN A 268 -8.35 -10.06 20.33
N SER A 269 -7.22 -9.55 20.77
CA SER A 269 -6.05 -9.30 19.91
C SER A 269 -5.27 -10.56 19.46
N GLY A 270 -5.65 -11.77 19.94
CA GLY A 270 -4.93 -13.03 19.66
C GLY A 270 -5.50 -13.88 18.52
N PHE A 271 -6.79 -13.77 18.22
CA PHE A 271 -7.49 -14.75 17.37
C PHE A 271 -7.00 -14.83 15.91
N ILE A 272 -6.64 -13.73 15.30
CA ILE A 272 -6.16 -13.74 13.89
C ILE A 272 -4.78 -14.39 13.78
N ALA A 273 -3.92 -14.17 14.76
CA ALA A 273 -2.59 -14.78 14.79
C ALA A 273 -2.67 -16.33 14.95
N ASP A 274 -3.69 -16.81 15.64
CA ASP A 274 -3.87 -18.24 15.93
C ASP A 274 -4.65 -18.98 14.82
N LEU A 275 -5.65 -18.32 14.20
CA LEU A 275 -6.53 -18.92 13.19
C LEU A 275 -6.08 -18.67 11.75
N GLY A 276 -5.24 -17.67 11.53
CA GLY A 276 -4.94 -17.14 10.19
C GLY A 276 -6.03 -16.20 9.67
N TYR A 277 -5.63 -15.30 8.78
CA TYR A 277 -6.49 -14.24 8.25
C TYR A 277 -7.69 -14.80 7.46
N GLU A 278 -7.47 -15.80 6.61
CA GLU A 278 -8.52 -16.40 5.76
C GLU A 278 -9.64 -17.03 6.60
N THR A 279 -9.29 -17.83 7.61
CA THR A 279 -10.25 -18.46 8.52
C THR A 279 -11.02 -17.42 9.32
N TYR A 280 -10.34 -16.38 9.80
CA TYR A 280 -10.99 -15.28 10.51
C TYR A 280 -11.99 -14.54 9.62
N GLN A 281 -11.62 -14.25 8.37
CA GLN A 281 -12.49 -13.56 7.41
C GLN A 281 -13.74 -14.40 7.08
N LYS A 282 -13.58 -15.72 6.94
CA LYS A 282 -14.68 -16.65 6.72
C LYS A 282 -15.68 -16.60 7.87
N ILE A 283 -15.22 -16.82 9.12
CA ILE A 283 -16.06 -16.77 10.31
C ILE A 283 -16.80 -15.44 10.45
N LEU A 284 -16.12 -14.35 10.12
CA LEU A 284 -16.70 -13.01 10.20
C LEU A 284 -17.77 -12.78 9.14
N SER A 285 -17.54 -13.24 7.90
CA SER A 285 -18.52 -13.15 6.80
C SER A 285 -19.78 -13.97 7.13
N GLU A 286 -19.61 -15.16 7.68
CA GLU A 286 -20.71 -16.00 8.14
C GLU A 286 -21.54 -15.31 9.25
N ALA A 287 -20.86 -14.75 10.26
CA ALA A 287 -21.53 -14.04 11.35
C ALA A 287 -22.29 -12.78 10.86
N VAL A 288 -21.72 -12.03 9.91
CA VAL A 288 -22.39 -10.87 9.30
C VAL A 288 -23.61 -11.32 8.47
N HIS A 289 -23.50 -12.42 7.73
CA HIS A 289 -24.61 -12.97 6.96
C HIS A 289 -25.73 -13.45 7.90
N GLU A 290 -25.41 -14.17 8.97
CA GLU A 290 -26.36 -14.61 9.99
C GLU A 290 -27.10 -13.42 10.62
N LEU A 291 -26.37 -12.36 11.02
CA LEU A 291 -26.98 -11.15 11.56
C LEU A 291 -27.89 -10.43 10.55
N LYS A 292 -27.51 -10.35 9.29
CA LYS A 292 -28.31 -9.74 8.22
C LYS A 292 -29.61 -10.52 7.95
N THR A 293 -29.54 -11.85 8.03
CA THR A 293 -30.67 -12.73 7.74
C THR A 293 -31.62 -12.92 8.93
N ASP A 294 -31.09 -12.92 10.16
CA ASP A 294 -31.86 -13.19 11.36
C ASP A 294 -32.27 -11.92 12.11
N GLU A 295 -31.31 -11.17 12.66
CA GLU A 295 -31.64 -10.02 13.52
C GLU A 295 -32.04 -8.74 12.76
N PHE A 296 -31.53 -8.55 11.56
CA PHE A 296 -31.73 -7.34 10.76
C PHE A 296 -32.41 -7.59 9.42
N ALA A 297 -33.10 -8.73 9.27
CA ALA A 297 -33.77 -9.13 8.02
C ALA A 297 -34.70 -8.05 7.44
N ASP A 298 -35.40 -7.31 8.28
CA ASP A 298 -36.31 -6.22 7.85
C ASP A 298 -35.57 -5.02 7.26
N LEU A 299 -34.37 -4.72 7.77
CA LEU A 299 -33.53 -3.59 7.31
C LEU A 299 -32.84 -3.90 5.98
N TYR A 300 -32.46 -5.15 5.75
CA TYR A 300 -31.74 -5.59 4.56
C TYR A 300 -32.62 -6.35 3.55
N ALA A 301 -33.95 -6.34 3.74
CA ALA A 301 -34.90 -7.05 2.88
C ALA A 301 -34.87 -6.66 1.39
N GLU A 302 -34.43 -5.45 1.05
CA GLU A 302 -34.26 -5.00 -0.33
C GLU A 302 -32.92 -5.45 -0.93
N GLU A 303 -31.84 -5.47 -0.16
CA GLU A 303 -30.53 -5.99 -0.58
C GLU A 303 -30.57 -7.50 -0.80
N LEU A 304 -31.24 -8.24 0.10
CA LEU A 304 -31.43 -9.69 0.00
C LEU A 304 -32.30 -10.11 -1.20
N LYS A 305 -33.13 -9.20 -1.75
CA LYS A 305 -33.95 -9.44 -2.96
C LYS A 305 -33.23 -9.06 -4.26
N GLY A 306 -32.23 -8.20 -4.20
CA GLY A 306 -31.50 -7.67 -5.38
C GLY A 306 -30.29 -8.50 -5.77
N ASP A 307 -29.68 -9.18 -4.83
CA ASP A 307 -28.62 -10.13 -5.09
C ASP A 307 -29.27 -11.46 -5.49
N GLY A 308 -29.24 -11.83 -6.76
CA GLY A 308 -29.76 -13.09 -7.30
C GLY A 308 -29.08 -14.34 -6.72
N THR A 309 -28.48 -14.24 -5.56
CA THR A 309 -27.90 -15.29 -4.77
C THR A 309 -28.99 -15.98 -3.95
N ILE A 310 -29.51 -17.06 -4.54
CA ILE A 310 -30.02 -18.28 -3.92
C ILE A 310 -30.37 -18.14 -2.44
N SER A 311 -31.67 -18.10 -2.20
CA SER A 311 -32.29 -18.34 -0.90
C SER A 311 -31.57 -19.45 -0.12
N GLY A 312 -31.03 -19.12 1.06
CA GLY A 312 -30.97 -19.90 2.29
C GLY A 312 -30.59 -21.38 2.29
N GLU A 313 -30.06 -21.94 1.20
CA GLU A 313 -29.68 -23.34 1.15
C GLU A 313 -28.22 -23.47 0.75
N GLN A 314 -27.42 -23.79 1.76
CA GLN A 314 -26.08 -24.41 1.66
C GLN A 314 -24.98 -23.57 0.99
N PHE A 315 -24.35 -22.75 1.80
CA PHE A 315 -22.99 -22.36 1.54
C PHE A 315 -22.11 -23.63 1.58
N VAL A 316 -21.70 -24.12 0.43
CA VAL A 316 -20.71 -25.19 0.35
C VAL A 316 -19.35 -24.54 0.59
N ASP A 317 -18.81 -24.73 1.77
CA ASP A 317 -17.58 -24.10 2.23
C ASP A 317 -16.33 -24.51 1.46
N GLU A 318 -16.26 -25.75 1.04
CA GLU A 318 -15.20 -26.31 0.21
C GLU A 318 -15.79 -27.42 -0.67
N CYS A 319 -15.55 -27.32 -1.97
CA CYS A 319 -15.82 -28.40 -2.91
C CYS A 319 -14.49 -29.03 -3.31
N GLN A 320 -14.20 -30.24 -2.84
CA GLN A 320 -13.09 -31.04 -3.35
C GLN A 320 -13.61 -31.92 -4.49
N VAL A 321 -13.08 -31.72 -5.68
CA VAL A 321 -13.34 -32.58 -6.82
C VAL A 321 -12.17 -33.55 -6.95
N GLU A 322 -12.39 -34.82 -6.61
CA GLU A 322 -11.43 -35.89 -6.89
C GLU A 322 -11.70 -36.47 -8.27
N SER A 323 -10.67 -36.53 -9.10
CA SER A 323 -10.74 -37.09 -10.43
C SER A 323 -9.58 -38.06 -10.64
N ASP A 324 -9.81 -39.14 -11.38
CA ASP A 324 -8.81 -40.07 -11.86
C ASP A 324 -8.07 -39.57 -13.13
N LEU A 325 -8.43 -38.37 -13.60
CA LEU A 325 -7.79 -37.72 -14.73
C LEU A 325 -6.53 -36.98 -14.27
N GLU A 326 -5.48 -37.04 -15.09
CA GLU A 326 -4.30 -36.18 -14.89
C GLU A 326 -4.65 -34.74 -15.29
N LEU A 327 -5.00 -33.89 -14.30
CA LEU A 327 -5.37 -32.49 -14.49
C LEU A 327 -4.15 -31.56 -14.38
N LEU A 328 -3.05 -31.89 -15.06
CA LEU A 328 -1.80 -31.14 -14.98
C LEU A 328 -1.38 -30.65 -16.38
N LEU A 329 -0.91 -29.41 -16.48
CA LEU A 329 -0.23 -28.93 -17.68
C LEU A 329 1.11 -29.65 -17.83
N PRO A 330 1.29 -30.49 -18.90
CA PRO A 330 2.51 -31.28 -19.03
C PRO A 330 3.75 -30.41 -19.22
N ALA A 331 4.88 -30.85 -18.68
CA ALA A 331 6.16 -30.19 -18.87
C ALA A 331 6.61 -30.12 -20.32
N THR A 332 6.07 -31.00 -21.17
CA THR A 332 6.30 -31.04 -22.62
C THR A 332 5.51 -29.93 -23.35
N TYR A 333 4.39 -29.50 -22.80
CA TYR A 333 3.55 -28.43 -23.37
C TYR A 333 3.99 -27.05 -22.88
N VAL A 334 4.18 -26.87 -21.56
CA VAL A 334 4.73 -25.67 -20.96
C VAL A 334 6.01 -26.05 -20.21
N THR A 335 7.16 -25.76 -20.77
CA THR A 335 8.47 -26.18 -20.23
C THR A 335 8.88 -25.46 -18.94
N GLY A 336 8.48 -24.19 -18.76
CA GLY A 336 8.81 -23.37 -17.61
C GLY A 336 7.98 -23.73 -16.36
N SER A 337 8.60 -24.18 -15.26
CA SER A 337 7.87 -24.50 -14.02
C SER A 337 7.20 -23.26 -13.40
N SER A 338 7.88 -22.12 -13.39
CA SER A 338 7.32 -20.85 -12.90
C SER A 338 6.16 -20.38 -13.76
N GLU A 339 6.24 -20.61 -15.07
CA GLU A 339 5.19 -20.26 -16.02
C GLU A 339 3.94 -21.12 -15.85
N ARG A 340 4.12 -22.43 -15.63
CA ARG A 340 2.99 -23.33 -15.27
C ARG A 340 2.28 -22.86 -13.99
N MET A 341 3.03 -22.46 -12.97
CA MET A 341 2.44 -21.95 -11.72
C MET A 341 1.62 -20.67 -11.92
N LEU A 342 2.07 -19.78 -12.80
CA LEU A 342 1.31 -18.57 -13.15
C LEU A 342 0.03 -18.93 -13.90
N LEU A 343 0.08 -19.88 -14.83
CA LEU A 343 -1.09 -20.34 -15.56
C LEU A 343 -2.12 -21.03 -14.64
N TYR A 344 -1.67 -21.81 -13.67
CA TYR A 344 -2.58 -22.39 -12.66
C TYR A 344 -3.25 -21.32 -11.80
N ARG A 345 -2.53 -20.30 -11.37
CA ARG A 345 -3.11 -19.19 -10.61
C ARG A 345 -4.11 -18.38 -11.44
N GLU A 346 -3.80 -18.19 -12.71
CA GLU A 346 -4.71 -17.52 -13.63
C GLU A 346 -5.99 -18.36 -13.83
N LEU A 347 -5.86 -19.67 -14.04
CA LEU A 347 -6.99 -20.57 -14.17
C LEU A 347 -7.87 -20.60 -12.91
N ASP A 348 -7.26 -20.64 -11.73
CA ASP A 348 -7.94 -20.61 -10.43
C ASP A 348 -8.76 -19.32 -10.20
N SER A 349 -8.33 -18.23 -10.83
CA SER A 349 -9.03 -16.93 -10.72
C SER A 349 -10.23 -16.77 -11.66
N LEU A 350 -10.45 -17.72 -12.61
CA LEU A 350 -11.53 -17.61 -13.59
C LEU A 350 -12.88 -18.04 -12.98
N THR A 351 -13.89 -17.21 -13.15
CA THR A 351 -15.23 -17.44 -12.58
C THR A 351 -16.33 -17.66 -13.63
N LEU A 352 -16.07 -17.31 -14.90
CA LEU A 352 -17.04 -17.39 -15.99
C LEU A 352 -16.54 -18.30 -17.11
N ASP A 353 -17.43 -19.07 -17.71
CA ASP A 353 -17.13 -19.96 -18.84
C ASP A 353 -16.46 -19.22 -20.02
N LYS A 354 -16.87 -17.97 -20.28
CA LYS A 354 -16.26 -17.11 -21.30
C LYS A 354 -14.78 -16.82 -21.06
N ASP A 355 -14.39 -16.68 -19.79
CA ASP A 355 -13.00 -16.41 -19.41
C ASP A 355 -12.16 -17.67 -19.57
N VAL A 356 -12.75 -18.85 -19.33
CA VAL A 356 -12.12 -20.16 -19.59
C VAL A 356 -11.86 -20.34 -21.09
N ASP A 357 -12.84 -20.01 -21.95
CA ASP A 357 -12.66 -20.06 -23.41
C ASP A 357 -11.57 -19.10 -23.90
N ALA A 358 -11.53 -17.89 -23.35
CA ALA A 358 -10.50 -16.90 -23.66
C ALA A 358 -9.10 -17.37 -23.18
N PHE A 359 -9.03 -18.00 -22.02
CA PHE A 359 -7.80 -18.59 -21.49
C PHE A 359 -7.31 -19.73 -22.37
N ARG A 360 -8.21 -20.61 -22.80
CA ARG A 360 -7.92 -21.69 -23.75
C ARG A 360 -7.34 -21.15 -25.04
N ALA A 361 -7.97 -20.16 -25.65
CA ALA A 361 -7.50 -19.55 -26.91
C ALA A 361 -6.09 -18.94 -26.75
N ARG A 362 -5.77 -18.33 -25.62
CA ARG A 362 -4.42 -17.79 -25.33
C ARG A 362 -3.37 -18.88 -25.13
N LEU A 363 -3.74 -20.00 -24.50
CA LEU A 363 -2.84 -21.15 -24.38
C LEU A 363 -2.49 -21.72 -25.74
N GLU A 364 -3.49 -21.89 -26.62
CA GLU A 364 -3.32 -22.41 -27.98
C GLU A 364 -2.46 -21.45 -28.82
N ASP A 365 -2.67 -20.15 -28.72
CA ASP A 365 -1.88 -19.14 -29.43
C ASP A 365 -0.41 -19.12 -28.99
N ARG A 366 -0.16 -19.34 -27.71
CA ARG A 366 1.19 -19.23 -27.15
C ARG A 366 2.00 -20.52 -27.17
N PHE A 367 1.37 -21.66 -26.95
CA PHE A 367 2.04 -22.97 -26.78
C PHE A 367 1.64 -24.01 -27.84
N GLY A 368 0.74 -23.63 -28.74
CA GLY A 368 0.19 -24.54 -29.75
C GLY A 368 -1.03 -25.33 -29.25
N PRO A 369 -1.53 -26.27 -30.05
CA PRO A 369 -2.75 -27.01 -29.75
C PRO A 369 -2.64 -27.75 -28.42
N ILE A 370 -3.67 -27.62 -27.58
CA ILE A 370 -3.73 -28.27 -26.27
C ILE A 370 -3.77 -29.80 -26.48
N PRO A 371 -2.92 -30.58 -25.80
CA PRO A 371 -2.93 -32.03 -25.91
C PRO A 371 -4.29 -32.63 -25.53
N VAL A 372 -4.80 -33.56 -26.35
CA VAL A 372 -6.16 -34.16 -26.27
C VAL A 372 -6.44 -34.81 -24.89
N SER A 373 -5.40 -35.23 -24.16
CA SER A 373 -5.53 -35.81 -22.83
C SER A 373 -5.88 -34.78 -21.75
N TYR A 374 -5.99 -33.50 -22.11
CA TYR A 374 -6.18 -32.36 -21.18
C TYR A 374 -7.27 -31.37 -21.63
N THR A 375 -8.08 -31.76 -22.60
CA THR A 375 -9.21 -30.97 -23.13
C THR A 375 -10.53 -31.28 -22.41
#